data_3fb00ea6548bf2d947a93c5f1977eeb8
#
_entry.id   3fb00ea6548bf2d947a93c5f1977eeb8
#
_cell.length_a   1.000
_cell.length_b   1.000
_cell.length_c   1.000
_cell.angle_alpha   90.00
_cell.angle_beta   90.00
_cell.angle_gamma   90.00
#
_symmetry.space_group_name_H-M   'P 1'
#
loop_
_entity.id
_entity.type
_entity.pdbx_description
1 polymer ?
#
loop_
_entity_poly.entity_id
_entity_poly.type
_entity_poly.pdbx_seq_one_letter_code
_entity_poly.pdbx_strand_id
1 'polypeptide(L)'
;VREYFASKPDTGRGKGYSISHPIRDMYGFKLEGELNFDNLTSYLGAGYSEDVFKWRGAGTGGAGVSKAEMDAAVSKPHAKERKVTYKTIYTQNEYVLENDYGLFGGLRLDAGERRLLKTHKSRKENLFSGFFRYEKYLQNLTLYAGLGHAQRLPDHWETNKDTNLELRKERNTQLDFGAVLKDQNYELSANFFVSKMDDYIMLKYNPMGMSSDAFNTDALLYGGEIEGTTLLADMFRLGAGVSYVYGKVTKNAGGLKDGDALPKVSPLAFKLSAGLEKPDWFVKADFYANASQNRAQKGYGDVGGMDLGKSDSFWTLGLSAGYKYKNYQFLLAAENLNDAKYAYHNSKGGYGGGIAGYETIPNGTRLYEPGRSFWAKFKVHF
;
A
#
# COMPACT_ATOMS: atom_id res chain seq x y z
N VAL A 1 7.94 16.18 -6.79
CA VAL A 1 8.32 17.26 -5.86
C VAL A 1 7.08 18.11 -5.64
N ARG A 2 6.60 18.22 -4.40
CA ARG A 2 5.51 19.15 -4.04
C ARG A 2 6.06 20.15 -3.04
N GLU A 3 6.15 21.38 -3.43
CA GLU A 3 6.38 22.50 -2.51
C GLU A 3 5.04 22.95 -1.96
N TYR A 4 4.87 22.94 -0.66
CA TYR A 4 3.67 23.44 0.00
C TYR A 4 4.02 24.79 0.63
N PHE A 5 3.42 25.83 0.10
CA PHE A 5 3.41 27.14 0.74
C PHE A 5 2.06 27.31 1.43
N ALA A 6 2.05 27.34 2.75
CA ALA A 6 0.85 27.64 3.51
C ALA A 6 1.04 28.96 4.26
N SER A 7 0.24 29.96 3.95
CA SER A 7 0.02 31.08 4.84
C SER A 7 -1.03 30.70 5.88
N LYS A 8 -0.73 30.80 7.18
CA LYS A 8 -1.76 30.63 8.21
C LYS A 8 -2.72 31.80 8.18
N PRO A 9 -4.06 31.58 8.29
CA PRO A 9 -5.00 32.66 8.49
C PRO A 9 -4.69 33.37 9.82
N ASP A 10 -5.02 34.64 9.86
CA ASP A 10 -4.78 35.52 10.98
C ASP A 10 -5.57 35.06 12.21
N THR A 11 -4.94 34.35 13.12
CA THR A 11 -5.50 33.95 14.42
C THR A 11 -5.02 34.91 15.54
N GLY A 12 -4.68 36.15 15.19
CA GLY A 12 -4.17 37.13 16.15
C GLY A 12 -2.69 36.96 16.53
N ARG A 13 -2.04 35.93 16.00
CA ARG A 13 -0.58 35.72 16.04
C ARG A 13 -0.07 35.83 14.61
N GLY A 14 0.65 36.86 14.28
CA GLY A 14 1.09 37.31 12.96
C GLY A 14 1.24 36.25 11.87
N LYS A 15 0.97 36.63 10.64
CA LYS A 15 1.08 35.74 9.44
C LYS A 15 2.46 35.12 9.39
N GLY A 16 2.55 33.80 9.53
CA GLY A 16 3.80 33.06 9.46
C GLY A 16 3.83 32.15 8.23
N TYR A 17 4.99 32.01 7.61
CA TYR A 17 5.26 31.09 6.53
C TYR A 17 5.88 29.80 7.05
N SER A 18 5.64 28.70 6.37
CA SER A 18 6.35 27.45 6.64
C SER A 18 6.68 26.73 5.34
N ILE A 19 7.82 26.07 5.29
CA ILE A 19 8.23 25.21 4.18
C ILE A 19 8.77 23.89 4.74
N SER A 20 8.37 22.81 4.13
CA SER A 20 8.96 21.48 4.33
C SER A 20 9.18 20.84 2.97
N HIS A 21 10.43 20.61 2.61
CA HIS A 21 10.81 20.06 1.31
C HIS A 21 11.71 18.83 1.51
N PRO A 22 11.11 17.64 1.65
CA PRO A 22 11.85 16.39 1.68
C PRO A 22 12.26 15.97 0.26
N ILE A 23 13.48 15.48 0.12
CA ILE A 23 13.99 14.86 -1.10
C ILE A 23 14.57 13.49 -0.73
N ARG A 24 14.43 12.55 -1.63
CA ARG A 24 14.97 11.20 -1.52
C ARG A 24 15.78 10.91 -2.78
N ASP A 25 17.08 10.70 -2.61
CA ASP A 25 17.97 10.28 -3.70
C ASP A 25 18.26 8.80 -3.56
N MET A 26 17.99 8.05 -4.60
CA MET A 26 18.23 6.62 -4.65
C MET A 26 19.22 6.30 -5.77
N TYR A 27 20.26 5.56 -5.42
CA TYR A 27 21.25 5.06 -6.38
C TYR A 27 21.40 3.56 -6.21
N GLY A 28 21.71 2.87 -7.28
CA GLY A 28 21.99 1.46 -7.18
C GLY A 28 22.39 0.85 -8.53
N PHE A 29 22.93 -0.34 -8.42
CA PHE A 29 23.11 -1.22 -9.55
C PHE A 29 22.71 -2.64 -9.18
N LYS A 30 22.33 -3.41 -10.17
CA LYS A 30 21.99 -4.83 -10.08
C LYS A 30 22.66 -5.55 -11.23
N LEU A 31 23.28 -6.66 -10.93
CA LEU A 31 23.78 -7.62 -11.92
C LEU A 31 23.01 -8.92 -11.71
N GLU A 32 22.47 -9.48 -12.78
CA GLU A 32 21.70 -10.72 -12.74
C GLU A 32 22.10 -11.58 -13.95
N GLY A 33 22.29 -12.86 -13.71
CA GLY A 33 22.46 -13.88 -14.72
C GLY A 33 21.28 -14.84 -14.71
N GLU A 34 20.86 -15.28 -15.88
CA GLU A 34 19.83 -16.29 -16.09
C GLU A 34 20.47 -17.54 -16.69
N LEU A 35 20.13 -18.70 -16.12
CA LEU A 35 20.57 -20.01 -16.57
C LEU A 35 19.34 -20.86 -16.88
N ASN A 36 19.23 -21.35 -18.09
CA ASN A 36 18.12 -22.15 -18.57
C ASN A 36 18.56 -23.60 -18.83
N PHE A 37 17.88 -24.54 -18.18
CA PHE A 37 18.05 -25.98 -18.36
C PHE A 37 16.65 -26.58 -18.56
N ASP A 38 16.38 -27.30 -19.60
CA ASP A 38 15.08 -27.94 -19.89
C ASP A 38 13.87 -27.36 -19.10
N ASN A 39 13.61 -27.94 -17.93
CA ASN A 39 12.49 -27.56 -17.06
C ASN A 39 12.88 -26.61 -15.90
N LEU A 40 14.15 -26.19 -15.81
CA LEU A 40 14.66 -25.36 -14.72
C LEU A 40 15.21 -24.04 -15.25
N THR A 41 14.67 -22.94 -14.78
CA THR A 41 15.23 -21.60 -14.95
C THR A 41 15.78 -21.11 -13.61
N SER A 42 17.05 -20.70 -13.58
CA SER A 42 17.71 -20.22 -12.37
C SER A 42 18.23 -18.79 -12.58
N TYR A 43 17.94 -17.92 -11.65
CA TYR A 43 18.44 -16.56 -11.60
C TYR A 43 19.43 -16.41 -10.45
N LEU A 44 20.57 -15.82 -10.72
CA LEU A 44 21.58 -15.47 -9.73
C LEU A 44 21.87 -13.98 -9.85
N GLY A 45 21.85 -13.27 -8.73
CA GLY A 45 22.06 -11.84 -8.78
C GLY A 45 22.79 -11.28 -7.57
N ALA A 46 23.41 -10.14 -7.81
CA ALA A 46 24.03 -9.31 -6.79
C ALA A 46 23.70 -7.84 -7.05
N GLY A 47 23.64 -7.05 -6.00
CA GLY A 47 23.30 -5.63 -6.12
C GLY A 47 23.83 -4.79 -4.98
N TYR A 48 23.83 -3.49 -5.23
CA TYR A 48 24.08 -2.46 -4.25
C TYR A 48 23.03 -1.37 -4.41
N SER A 49 22.49 -0.89 -3.33
CA SER A 49 21.62 0.28 -3.33
C SER A 49 21.90 1.19 -2.14
N GLU A 50 21.77 2.47 -2.41
CA GLU A 50 21.92 3.55 -1.43
C GLU A 50 20.72 4.47 -1.55
N ASP A 51 20.12 4.82 -0.42
CA ASP A 51 18.98 5.67 -0.29
C ASP A 51 19.26 6.77 0.72
N VAL A 52 19.29 8.02 0.26
CA VAL A 52 19.63 9.18 1.06
C VAL A 52 18.43 10.09 1.19
N PHE A 53 17.96 10.25 2.42
CA PHE A 53 16.92 11.22 2.76
C PHE A 53 17.54 12.56 3.09
N LYS A 54 17.07 13.59 2.42
CA LYS A 54 17.46 14.98 2.59
C LYS A 54 16.24 15.81 2.95
N TRP A 55 16.44 16.82 3.75
CA TRP A 55 15.38 17.72 4.14
C TRP A 55 15.82 19.17 4.16
N ARG A 56 14.89 20.06 3.83
CA ARG A 56 15.02 21.50 3.95
C ARG A 56 13.69 22.05 4.47
N GLY A 57 13.76 22.97 5.45
CA GLY A 57 12.54 23.54 5.96
C GLY A 57 12.76 24.72 6.90
N ALA A 58 11.70 25.48 7.08
CA ALA A 58 11.60 26.56 8.06
C ALA A 58 10.14 26.67 8.52
N GLY A 59 9.93 27.19 9.74
CA GLY A 59 8.58 27.37 10.29
C GLY A 59 7.79 26.09 10.50
N THR A 60 8.46 24.96 10.68
CA THR A 60 7.83 23.66 10.91
C THR A 60 7.42 23.51 12.38
N GLY A 61 6.42 22.64 12.65
CA GLY A 61 5.94 22.40 14.02
C GLY A 61 4.94 23.44 14.54
N GLY A 62 4.32 24.22 13.65
CA GLY A 62 3.27 25.18 14.02
C GLY A 62 3.76 26.61 14.30
N ALA A 63 5.07 26.84 14.40
CA ALA A 63 5.65 28.17 14.44
C ALA A 63 5.89 28.66 13.01
N GLY A 64 5.22 29.73 12.60
CA GLY A 64 5.50 30.42 11.34
C GLY A 64 6.79 31.22 11.44
N VAL A 65 7.46 31.45 10.31
CA VAL A 65 8.58 32.33 10.15
C VAL A 65 8.21 33.50 9.24
N SER A 66 8.99 34.58 9.25
CA SER A 66 8.81 35.67 8.30
C SER A 66 9.07 35.22 6.86
N LYS A 67 8.58 35.98 5.89
CA LYS A 67 8.85 35.70 4.48
C LYS A 67 10.34 35.69 4.18
N ALA A 68 11.12 36.60 4.74
CA ALA A 68 12.56 36.66 4.53
C ALA A 68 13.29 35.42 5.07
N GLU A 69 12.90 34.90 6.24
CA GLU A 69 13.45 33.65 6.78
C GLU A 69 13.07 32.45 5.93
N MET A 70 11.84 32.42 5.39
CA MET A 70 11.42 31.38 4.46
C MET A 70 12.22 31.43 3.15
N ASP A 71 12.37 32.62 2.54
CA ASP A 71 13.14 32.81 1.31
C ASP A 71 14.62 32.43 1.52
N ALA A 72 15.19 32.79 2.67
CA ALA A 72 16.53 32.36 3.05
C ALA A 72 16.64 30.83 3.25
N ALA A 73 15.60 30.18 3.78
CA ALA A 73 15.58 28.72 3.95
C ALA A 73 15.45 28.00 2.60
N VAL A 74 14.68 28.56 1.66
CA VAL A 74 14.53 28.00 0.30
C VAL A 74 15.84 28.03 -0.47
N SER A 75 16.70 29.02 -0.22
CA SER A 75 17.99 29.15 -0.87
C SER A 75 19.07 28.19 -0.33
N LYS A 76 18.86 27.59 0.85
CA LYS A 76 19.83 26.66 1.45
C LYS A 76 19.81 25.30 0.77
N PRO A 77 20.95 24.61 0.66
CA PRO A 77 20.97 23.23 0.20
C PRO A 77 20.22 22.32 1.18
N HIS A 78 19.67 21.21 0.66
CA HIS A 78 19.03 20.20 1.51
C HIS A 78 20.06 19.54 2.42
N ALA A 79 19.78 19.52 3.71
CA ALA A 79 20.59 18.78 4.67
C ALA A 79 20.38 17.27 4.46
N LYS A 80 21.47 16.51 4.28
CA LYS A 80 21.44 15.06 4.31
C LYS A 80 21.22 14.61 5.75
N GLU A 81 20.16 13.88 6.01
CA GLU A 81 19.77 13.52 7.37
C GLU A 81 19.96 12.04 7.65
N ARG A 82 19.57 11.18 6.73
CA ARG A 82 19.59 9.73 6.90
C ARG A 82 20.03 9.07 5.62
N LYS A 83 20.66 7.89 5.80
CA LYS A 83 21.11 7.06 4.70
C LYS A 83 20.83 5.60 5.05
N VAL A 84 20.33 4.86 4.08
CA VAL A 84 20.19 3.40 4.14
C VAL A 84 20.95 2.81 2.97
N THR A 85 21.74 1.78 3.22
CA THR A 85 22.47 1.04 2.19
C THR A 85 22.17 -0.44 2.27
N TYR A 86 22.12 -1.11 1.11
CA TYR A 86 22.03 -2.56 1.00
C TYR A 86 23.11 -3.09 0.06
N LYS A 87 23.73 -4.18 0.47
CA LYS A 87 24.52 -5.07 -0.40
C LYS A 87 23.79 -6.40 -0.45
N THR A 88 23.38 -6.80 -1.62
CA THR A 88 22.44 -7.91 -1.82
C THR A 88 23.08 -9.01 -2.64
N ILE A 89 22.82 -10.27 -2.28
CA ILE A 89 22.97 -11.43 -3.15
C ILE A 89 21.67 -12.24 -3.09
N TYR A 90 21.26 -12.83 -4.20
CA TYR A 90 20.04 -13.62 -4.25
C TYR A 90 20.10 -14.68 -5.35
N THR A 91 19.24 -15.69 -5.18
CA THR A 91 18.91 -16.66 -6.21
C THR A 91 17.41 -16.87 -6.25
N GLN A 92 16.88 -17.12 -7.44
CA GLN A 92 15.52 -17.58 -7.67
C GLN A 92 15.57 -18.74 -8.66
N ASN A 93 14.75 -19.74 -8.42
CA ASN A 93 14.70 -20.95 -9.24
C ASN A 93 13.24 -21.30 -9.54
N GLU A 94 12.99 -21.66 -10.78
CA GLU A 94 11.68 -22.03 -11.31
C GLU A 94 11.83 -23.36 -12.02
N TYR A 95 11.27 -24.41 -11.43
CA TYR A 95 11.20 -25.73 -12.07
C TYR A 95 9.77 -26.00 -12.45
N VAL A 96 9.51 -26.15 -13.74
CA VAL A 96 8.16 -26.36 -14.28
C VAL A 96 8.15 -27.63 -15.12
N LEU A 97 7.37 -28.61 -14.67
CA LEU A 97 7.01 -29.79 -15.47
C LEU A 97 5.62 -29.52 -16.05
N GLU A 98 5.55 -29.21 -17.32
CA GLU A 98 4.32 -28.86 -18.00
C GLU A 98 3.23 -29.92 -17.80
N ASN A 99 1.99 -29.46 -17.56
CA ASN A 99 0.81 -30.27 -17.29
C ASN A 99 0.88 -31.15 -16.03
N ASP A 100 1.83 -30.96 -15.15
CA ASP A 100 1.97 -31.69 -13.90
C ASP A 100 2.14 -30.77 -12.69
N TYR A 101 3.32 -30.19 -12.48
CA TYR A 101 3.57 -29.31 -11.35
C TYR A 101 4.66 -28.27 -11.61
N GLY A 102 4.66 -27.21 -10.80
CA GLY A 102 5.71 -26.20 -10.71
C GLY A 102 6.26 -26.07 -9.30
N LEU A 103 7.56 -25.89 -9.19
CA LEU A 103 8.28 -25.56 -7.96
C LEU A 103 8.99 -24.24 -8.14
N PHE A 104 8.72 -23.30 -7.27
CA PHE A 104 9.32 -21.96 -7.29
C PHE A 104 9.97 -21.68 -5.95
N GLY A 105 11.20 -21.21 -5.95
CA GLY A 105 11.88 -20.90 -4.71
C GLY A 105 12.98 -19.87 -4.90
N GLY A 106 13.23 -19.09 -3.86
CA GLY A 106 14.28 -18.08 -3.90
C GLY A 106 14.79 -17.73 -2.51
N LEU A 107 16.05 -17.33 -2.47
CA LEU A 107 16.73 -16.87 -1.26
C LEU A 107 17.40 -15.53 -1.54
N ARG A 108 17.38 -14.63 -0.57
CA ARG A 108 18.04 -13.34 -0.62
C ARG A 108 18.70 -13.01 0.71
N LEU A 109 19.93 -12.56 0.64
CA LEU A 109 20.69 -12.05 1.78
C LEU A 109 21.06 -10.60 1.51
N ASP A 110 20.76 -9.72 2.48
CA ASP A 110 21.16 -8.33 2.42
C ASP A 110 22.02 -7.97 3.62
N ALA A 111 23.18 -7.36 3.40
CA ALA A 111 23.90 -6.62 4.42
C ALA A 111 23.41 -5.17 4.38
N GLY A 112 22.59 -4.82 5.36
CA GLY A 112 21.96 -3.50 5.47
C GLY A 112 22.66 -2.61 6.49
N GLU A 113 22.69 -1.30 6.23
CA GLU A 113 23.16 -0.30 7.19
C GLU A 113 22.26 0.93 7.18
N ARG A 114 21.82 1.34 8.37
CA ARG A 114 21.11 2.61 8.61
C ARG A 114 22.06 3.60 9.27
N ARG A 115 22.10 4.84 8.77
CA ARG A 115 22.92 5.91 9.35
C ARG A 115 22.11 7.18 9.59
N LEU A 116 22.29 7.78 10.77
CA LEU A 116 21.88 9.14 11.09
C LEU A 116 23.09 10.04 10.80
N LEU A 117 23.01 10.84 9.73
CA LEU A 117 24.17 11.60 9.24
C LEU A 117 24.53 12.80 10.13
N LYS A 118 23.55 13.36 10.83
CA LYS A 118 23.78 14.46 11.78
C LYS A 118 24.50 14.04 13.05
N THR A 119 24.21 12.85 13.56
CA THR A 119 24.74 12.36 14.84
C THR A 119 25.83 11.31 14.65
N HIS A 120 26.14 10.94 13.40
CA HIS A 120 27.10 9.89 13.02
C HIS A 120 26.79 8.52 13.61
N LYS A 121 25.57 8.30 14.12
CA LYS A 121 25.14 6.96 14.58
C LYS A 121 24.84 6.07 13.39
N SER A 122 25.23 4.78 13.52
CA SER A 122 24.89 3.78 12.52
C SER A 122 24.50 2.46 13.18
N ARG A 123 23.68 1.68 12.47
CA ARG A 123 23.33 0.31 12.84
C ARG A 123 23.37 -0.56 11.59
N LYS A 124 24.12 -1.68 11.71
CA LYS A 124 24.23 -2.71 10.67
C LYS A 124 23.38 -3.90 11.03
N GLU A 125 22.69 -4.45 10.06
CA GLU A 125 21.79 -5.59 10.23
C GLU A 125 21.83 -6.45 8.97
N ASN A 126 21.97 -7.76 9.15
CA ASN A 126 21.81 -8.71 8.05
C ASN A 126 20.32 -9.07 7.94
N LEU A 127 19.81 -9.11 6.71
CA LEU A 127 18.45 -9.52 6.41
C LEU A 127 18.48 -10.82 5.61
N PHE A 128 17.55 -11.69 5.94
CA PHE A 128 17.28 -12.91 5.20
C PHE A 128 15.85 -12.86 4.67
N SER A 129 15.67 -13.17 3.40
CA SER A 129 14.35 -13.35 2.80
C SER A 129 14.39 -14.59 1.91
N GLY A 130 13.27 -15.27 1.82
CA GLY A 130 13.15 -16.43 0.96
C GLY A 130 11.72 -16.87 0.81
N PHE A 131 11.45 -17.64 -0.21
CA PHE A 131 10.15 -18.24 -0.43
C PHE A 131 10.29 -19.60 -1.10
N PHE A 132 9.25 -20.40 -0.92
CA PHE A 132 9.01 -21.63 -1.65
C PHE A 132 7.54 -21.71 -2.01
N ARG A 133 7.22 -22.09 -3.24
CA ARG A 133 5.85 -22.29 -3.73
C ARG A 133 5.80 -23.56 -4.56
N TYR A 134 4.78 -24.37 -4.29
CA TYR A 134 4.38 -25.53 -5.08
C TYR A 134 3.10 -25.21 -5.82
N GLU A 135 3.02 -25.58 -7.09
CA GLU A 135 1.82 -25.53 -7.91
C GLU A 135 1.53 -26.90 -8.51
N LYS A 136 0.26 -27.33 -8.50
CA LYS A 136 -0.22 -28.52 -9.18
C LYS A 136 -1.16 -28.11 -10.30
N TYR A 137 -0.86 -28.55 -11.49
CA TYR A 137 -1.65 -28.28 -12.69
C TYR A 137 -2.56 -29.47 -12.99
N LEU A 138 -3.89 -29.25 -13.03
CA LEU A 138 -4.92 -30.25 -13.27
C LEU A 138 -5.85 -29.71 -14.37
N GLN A 139 -5.55 -30.01 -15.63
CA GLN A 139 -6.31 -29.49 -16.78
C GLN A 139 -6.63 -27.98 -16.67
N ASN A 140 -7.84 -27.66 -16.19
CA ASN A 140 -8.31 -26.29 -16.03
C ASN A 140 -8.21 -25.76 -14.59
N LEU A 141 -7.64 -26.54 -13.65
CA LEU A 141 -7.48 -26.17 -12.24
C LEU A 141 -6.00 -26.14 -11.86
N THR A 142 -5.54 -25.01 -11.33
CA THR A 142 -4.24 -24.89 -10.68
C THR A 142 -4.45 -24.76 -9.18
N LEU A 143 -3.82 -25.63 -8.40
CA LEU A 143 -3.75 -25.53 -6.94
C LEU A 143 -2.36 -25.07 -6.55
N TYR A 144 -2.26 -24.23 -5.53
CA TYR A 144 -0.95 -23.82 -5.04
C TYR A 144 -0.91 -23.66 -3.52
N ALA A 145 0.31 -23.85 -2.99
CA ALA A 145 0.66 -23.47 -1.62
C ALA A 145 2.08 -22.89 -1.61
N GLY A 146 2.30 -21.86 -0.80
CA GLY A 146 3.57 -21.17 -0.70
C GLY A 146 3.86 -20.73 0.73
N LEU A 147 5.14 -20.74 1.09
CA LEU A 147 5.67 -20.18 2.33
C LEU A 147 6.70 -19.12 1.99
N GLY A 148 6.52 -17.91 2.51
CA GLY A 148 7.42 -16.80 2.35
C GLY A 148 7.93 -16.25 3.67
N HIS A 149 9.19 -15.83 3.71
CA HIS A 149 9.77 -15.05 4.79
C HIS A 149 10.47 -13.83 4.23
N ALA A 150 10.14 -12.65 4.74
CA ALA A 150 10.72 -11.39 4.30
C ALA A 150 11.10 -10.53 5.50
N GLN A 151 12.19 -9.77 5.35
CA GLN A 151 12.67 -8.83 6.36
C GLN A 151 12.91 -7.47 5.71
N ARG A 152 12.62 -6.39 6.47
CA ARG A 152 12.92 -5.03 6.04
C ARG A 152 13.51 -4.18 7.17
N LEU A 153 14.37 -3.26 6.84
CA LEU A 153 14.78 -2.21 7.76
C LEU A 153 13.68 -1.14 7.91
N PRO A 154 13.64 -0.44 9.06
CA PRO A 154 12.82 0.77 9.20
C PRO A 154 13.12 1.78 8.10
N ASP A 155 12.07 2.38 7.56
CA ASP A 155 12.20 3.40 6.54
C ASP A 155 12.64 4.76 7.12
N HIS A 156 12.86 5.75 6.25
CA HIS A 156 13.30 7.09 6.69
C HIS A 156 12.29 7.81 7.59
N TRP A 157 10.99 7.60 7.36
CA TRP A 157 9.95 8.24 8.18
C TRP A 157 9.81 7.57 9.54
N GLU A 158 9.92 6.26 9.60
CA GLU A 158 9.97 5.48 10.84
C GLU A 158 11.23 5.84 11.64
N THR A 159 12.39 5.87 10.99
CA THR A 159 13.67 6.27 11.59
C THR A 159 13.69 7.74 12.07
N ASN A 160 12.83 8.61 11.50
CA ASN A 160 12.69 9.98 12.00
C ASN A 160 12.17 10.04 13.44
N LYS A 161 11.49 8.99 13.87
CA LYS A 161 10.96 8.81 15.23
C LYS A 161 11.87 7.98 16.13
N ASP A 162 13.01 7.54 15.58
CA ASP A 162 13.99 6.67 16.24
C ASP A 162 15.38 7.31 16.21
N THR A 163 15.56 8.31 17.08
CA THR A 163 16.81 9.10 17.15
C THR A 163 18.02 8.29 17.63
N ASN A 164 17.82 7.08 18.16
CA ASN A 164 18.85 6.19 18.66
C ASN A 164 19.04 4.94 17.80
N LEU A 165 18.27 4.76 16.70
CA LEU A 165 18.24 3.56 15.88
C LEU A 165 17.86 2.30 16.69
N GLU A 166 16.93 2.42 17.62
CA GLU A 166 16.47 1.32 18.48
C GLU A 166 15.44 0.43 17.80
N LEU A 167 14.71 0.97 16.81
CA LEU A 167 13.77 0.17 16.03
C LEU A 167 14.47 -1.03 15.39
N ARG A 168 13.88 -2.20 15.59
CA ARG A 168 14.33 -3.45 14.99
C ARG A 168 13.78 -3.59 13.58
N LYS A 169 14.46 -4.39 12.75
CA LYS A 169 13.97 -4.80 11.45
C LYS A 169 12.66 -5.56 11.60
N GLU A 170 11.71 -5.27 10.72
CA GLU A 170 10.44 -5.99 10.64
C GLU A 170 10.64 -7.32 9.91
N ARG A 171 9.93 -8.36 10.35
CA ARG A 171 9.98 -9.70 9.79
C ARG A 171 8.57 -10.19 9.55
N ASN A 172 8.31 -10.72 8.37
CA ASN A 172 7.04 -11.34 8.02
C ASN A 172 7.27 -12.79 7.58
N THR A 173 6.51 -13.72 8.15
CA THR A 173 6.42 -15.10 7.67
C THR A 173 4.98 -15.38 7.30
N GLN A 174 4.76 -15.75 6.03
CA GLN A 174 3.42 -15.91 5.47
C GLN A 174 3.28 -17.26 4.77
N LEU A 175 2.18 -17.93 5.06
CA LEU A 175 1.68 -19.09 4.34
C LEU A 175 0.54 -18.63 3.43
N ASP A 176 0.64 -18.95 2.15
CA ASP A 176 -0.38 -18.69 1.13
C ASP A 176 -0.84 -20.02 0.54
N PHE A 177 -2.13 -20.12 0.24
CA PHE A 177 -2.68 -21.26 -0.51
C PHE A 177 -3.91 -20.82 -1.29
N GLY A 178 -4.15 -21.49 -2.41
CA GLY A 178 -5.29 -21.13 -3.24
C GLY A 178 -5.47 -22.03 -4.44
N ALA A 179 -6.47 -21.66 -5.23
CA ALA A 179 -6.86 -22.34 -6.43
C ALA A 179 -7.25 -21.36 -7.52
N VAL A 180 -6.93 -21.68 -8.76
CA VAL A 180 -7.40 -20.97 -9.95
C VAL A 180 -8.02 -22.00 -10.89
N LEU A 181 -9.32 -21.86 -11.12
CA LEU A 181 -10.09 -22.68 -12.07
C LEU A 181 -10.40 -21.81 -13.28
N LYS A 182 -9.92 -22.19 -14.47
CA LYS A 182 -10.07 -21.42 -15.69
C LYS A 182 -10.45 -22.28 -16.87
N ASP A 183 -11.47 -21.81 -17.59
CA ASP A 183 -11.92 -22.40 -18.84
C ASP A 183 -12.24 -21.27 -19.84
N GLN A 184 -12.69 -21.59 -21.03
CA GLN A 184 -13.02 -20.61 -22.08
C GLN A 184 -14.02 -19.56 -21.61
N ASN A 185 -15.01 -19.96 -20.82
CA ASN A 185 -16.14 -19.10 -20.45
C ASN A 185 -16.18 -18.70 -18.98
N TYR A 186 -15.29 -19.23 -18.14
CA TYR A 186 -15.27 -18.86 -16.72
C TYR A 186 -13.86 -18.87 -16.15
N GLU A 187 -13.68 -18.02 -15.16
CA GLU A 187 -12.49 -18.01 -14.31
C GLU A 187 -12.94 -17.82 -12.86
N LEU A 188 -12.46 -18.69 -11.97
CA LEU A 188 -12.69 -18.62 -10.54
C LEU A 188 -11.34 -18.71 -9.84
N SER A 189 -11.05 -17.77 -8.93
CA SER A 189 -9.88 -17.81 -8.07
C SER A 189 -10.27 -17.74 -6.60
N ALA A 190 -9.53 -18.45 -5.77
CA ALA A 190 -9.63 -18.40 -4.32
C ALA A 190 -8.22 -18.34 -3.74
N ASN A 191 -7.94 -17.34 -2.91
CA ASN A 191 -6.65 -17.11 -2.27
C ASN A 191 -6.86 -16.95 -0.78
N PHE A 192 -6.04 -17.60 0.04
CA PHE A 192 -6.05 -17.47 1.50
C PHE A 192 -4.62 -17.32 2.00
N PHE A 193 -4.46 -16.57 3.07
CA PHE A 193 -3.16 -16.36 3.69
C PHE A 193 -3.23 -16.33 5.22
N VAL A 194 -2.12 -16.69 5.84
CA VAL A 194 -1.84 -16.44 7.26
C VAL A 194 -0.44 -15.83 7.36
N SER A 195 -0.34 -14.67 7.96
CA SER A 195 0.88 -13.87 8.04
C SER A 195 1.18 -13.54 9.49
N LYS A 196 2.34 -14.00 9.97
CA LYS A 196 2.90 -13.66 11.28
C LYS A 196 3.96 -12.57 11.09
N MET A 197 3.75 -11.44 11.74
CA MET A 197 4.69 -10.32 11.72
C MET A 197 5.38 -10.21 13.08
N ASP A 198 6.70 -10.41 13.10
CA ASP A 198 7.53 -10.17 14.27
C ASP A 198 8.22 -8.80 14.13
N ASP A 199 8.28 -8.05 15.21
CA ASP A 199 8.86 -6.71 15.25
C ASP A 199 8.19 -5.73 14.26
N TYR A 200 6.89 -5.89 13.99
CA TYR A 200 6.09 -4.97 13.17
C TYR A 200 6.27 -3.52 13.63
N ILE A 201 6.58 -2.62 12.71
CA ILE A 201 6.82 -1.21 13.03
C ILE A 201 5.51 -0.45 12.96
N MET A 202 5.08 0.03 14.13
CA MET A 202 3.84 0.78 14.29
C MET A 202 4.12 2.20 14.78
N LEU A 203 3.29 3.13 14.35
CA LEU A 203 3.30 4.52 14.81
C LEU A 203 2.13 4.77 15.76
N LYS A 204 2.42 5.40 16.92
CA LYS A 204 1.43 5.96 17.82
C LYS A 204 1.40 7.46 17.61
N TYR A 205 0.30 7.96 17.12
CA TYR A 205 0.10 9.39 16.86
C TYR A 205 -0.34 10.12 18.13
N ASN A 206 0.10 11.35 18.30
CA ASN A 206 -0.45 12.21 19.33
C ASN A 206 -1.92 12.55 19.01
N PRO A 207 -2.74 13.00 19.99
CA PRO A 207 -4.16 13.28 19.78
C PRO A 207 -4.45 14.30 18.66
N MET A 208 -3.52 15.19 18.33
CA MET A 208 -3.65 16.15 17.23
C MET A 208 -3.14 15.62 15.89
N GLY A 209 -2.58 14.41 15.84
CA GLY A 209 -2.06 13.80 14.62
C GLY A 209 -0.80 14.44 14.04
N MET A 210 -0.19 15.41 14.74
CA MET A 210 0.93 16.20 14.23
C MET A 210 2.31 15.60 14.51
N SER A 211 2.39 14.66 15.43
CA SER A 211 3.59 13.90 15.75
C SER A 211 3.24 12.46 16.05
N SER A 212 4.22 11.58 15.99
CA SER A 212 4.07 10.16 16.29
C SER A 212 5.35 9.61 16.89
N ASP A 213 5.22 8.54 17.65
CA ASP A 213 6.32 7.72 18.16
C ASP A 213 6.29 6.36 17.45
N ALA A 214 7.44 5.87 17.03
CA ALA A 214 7.56 4.56 16.40
C ALA A 214 8.01 3.51 17.41
N PHE A 215 7.44 2.32 17.33
CA PHE A 215 7.79 1.19 18.18
C PHE A 215 7.58 -0.14 17.44
N ASN A 216 8.24 -1.20 17.92
CA ASN A 216 8.01 -2.55 17.41
C ASN A 216 6.98 -3.28 18.27
N THR A 217 6.10 -4.02 17.63
CA THR A 217 5.16 -4.97 18.24
C THR A 217 5.12 -6.25 17.38
N ASP A 218 4.35 -7.25 17.77
CA ASP A 218 4.11 -8.41 16.92
C ASP A 218 2.65 -8.45 16.53
N ALA A 219 2.35 -8.99 15.34
CA ALA A 219 1.00 -9.04 14.80
C ALA A 219 0.73 -10.36 14.06
N LEU A 220 -0.53 -10.74 14.01
CA LEU A 220 -1.04 -11.84 13.20
C LEU A 220 -2.13 -11.30 12.28
N LEU A 221 -1.98 -11.58 10.98
CA LEU A 221 -3.01 -11.32 9.99
C LEU A 221 -3.41 -12.63 9.31
N TYR A 222 -4.67 -12.75 8.96
CA TYR A 222 -5.14 -13.79 8.05
C TYR A 222 -6.33 -13.29 7.27
N GLY A 223 -6.53 -13.87 6.12
CA GLY A 223 -7.61 -13.44 5.25
C GLY A 223 -7.70 -14.25 3.99
N GLY A 224 -8.58 -13.83 3.11
CA GLY A 224 -8.73 -14.43 1.82
C GLY A 224 -9.60 -13.62 0.88
N GLU A 225 -9.53 -14.00 -0.37
CA GLU A 225 -10.31 -13.44 -1.44
C GLU A 225 -10.81 -14.58 -2.33
N ILE A 226 -12.07 -14.51 -2.72
CA ILE A 226 -12.67 -15.38 -3.73
C ILE A 226 -13.29 -14.47 -4.77
N GLU A 227 -12.91 -14.66 -6.01
CA GLU A 227 -13.50 -13.93 -7.13
C GLU A 227 -13.70 -14.83 -8.34
N GLY A 228 -14.72 -14.53 -9.12
CA GLY A 228 -14.99 -15.27 -10.33
C GLY A 228 -15.72 -14.44 -11.35
N THR A 229 -15.49 -14.80 -12.61
CA THR A 229 -16.20 -14.24 -13.76
C THR A 229 -16.67 -15.36 -14.69
N THR A 230 -17.80 -15.15 -15.34
CA THR A 230 -18.31 -16.07 -16.37
C THR A 230 -18.92 -15.31 -17.52
N LEU A 231 -18.81 -15.90 -18.71
CA LEU A 231 -19.48 -15.47 -19.93
C LEU A 231 -20.53 -16.50 -20.31
N LEU A 232 -21.80 -16.13 -20.21
CA LEU A 232 -22.95 -16.97 -20.55
C LEU A 232 -23.52 -16.58 -21.91
N ALA A 233 -23.86 -17.60 -22.71
CA ALA A 233 -24.45 -17.42 -24.04
C ALA A 233 -23.69 -16.43 -24.93
N ASP A 234 -22.35 -16.39 -24.81
CA ASP A 234 -21.43 -15.51 -25.55
C ASP A 234 -21.78 -14.01 -25.49
N MET A 235 -22.52 -13.60 -24.46
CA MET A 235 -22.99 -12.24 -24.34
C MET A 235 -23.11 -11.74 -22.90
N PHE A 236 -23.53 -12.57 -21.95
CA PHE A 236 -23.76 -12.15 -20.57
C PHE A 236 -22.50 -12.36 -19.74
N ARG A 237 -21.79 -11.30 -19.40
CA ARG A 237 -20.66 -11.35 -18.50
C ARG A 237 -21.11 -11.06 -17.07
N LEU A 238 -20.86 -12.00 -16.20
CA LEU A 238 -21.15 -11.87 -14.77
C LEU A 238 -19.83 -11.99 -13.99
N GLY A 239 -19.72 -11.22 -12.92
CA GLY A 239 -18.57 -11.27 -12.01
C GLY A 239 -19.01 -11.09 -10.56
N ALA A 240 -18.36 -11.81 -9.66
CA ALA A 240 -18.56 -11.67 -8.22
C ALA A 240 -17.22 -11.81 -7.51
N GLY A 241 -17.05 -11.07 -6.42
CA GLY A 241 -15.85 -11.15 -5.56
C GLY A 241 -16.18 -10.80 -4.12
N VAL A 242 -15.48 -11.47 -3.21
CA VAL A 242 -15.52 -11.19 -1.77
C VAL A 242 -14.11 -11.24 -1.22
N SER A 243 -13.76 -10.27 -0.37
CA SER A 243 -12.47 -10.24 0.31
C SER A 243 -12.63 -9.87 1.78
N TYR A 244 -11.84 -10.53 2.62
CA TYR A 244 -11.81 -10.29 4.06
C TYR A 244 -10.42 -10.44 4.64
N VAL A 245 -10.04 -9.53 5.52
CA VAL A 245 -8.79 -9.57 6.27
C VAL A 245 -9.08 -9.34 7.75
N TYR A 246 -8.45 -10.16 8.59
CA TYR A 246 -8.46 -10.01 10.03
C TYR A 246 -7.03 -9.79 10.52
N GLY A 247 -6.83 -8.81 11.41
CA GLY A 247 -5.55 -8.51 12.00
C GLY A 247 -5.66 -8.25 13.49
N LYS A 248 -4.68 -8.76 14.25
CA LYS A 248 -4.56 -8.50 15.68
C LYS A 248 -3.09 -8.31 16.09
N VAL A 249 -2.89 -7.51 17.12
CA VAL A 249 -1.63 -7.42 17.86
C VAL A 249 -1.45 -8.71 18.67
N THR A 250 -0.23 -9.25 18.74
CA THR A 250 0.09 -10.47 19.51
C THR A 250 1.17 -10.24 20.57
N LYS A 251 1.54 -8.96 20.81
CA LYS A 251 2.52 -8.60 21.84
C LYS A 251 2.20 -7.20 22.38
N ASN A 252 2.23 -7.07 23.69
CA ASN A 252 2.03 -5.80 24.37
C ASN A 252 3.17 -4.82 24.03
N ALA A 253 2.85 -3.69 23.40
CA ALA A 253 3.80 -2.63 23.08
C ALA A 253 3.10 -1.31 22.79
N GLY A 254 3.75 -0.17 23.08
CA GLY A 254 3.24 1.17 22.73
C GLY A 254 1.90 1.54 23.36
N GLY A 255 1.40 0.75 24.32
CA GLY A 255 0.08 0.89 24.95
C GLY A 255 -0.98 -0.04 24.38
N LEU A 256 -0.67 -0.82 23.35
CA LEU A 256 -1.51 -1.90 22.85
C LEU A 256 -1.28 -3.20 23.63
N LYS A 257 -2.31 -4.04 23.68
CA LYS A 257 -2.30 -5.34 24.33
C LYS A 257 -2.47 -6.48 23.33
N ASP A 258 -2.06 -7.67 23.71
CA ASP A 258 -2.36 -8.88 22.94
C ASP A 258 -3.88 -9.02 22.75
N GLY A 259 -4.30 -9.33 21.52
CA GLY A 259 -5.69 -9.41 21.11
C GLY A 259 -6.29 -8.10 20.60
N ASP A 260 -5.66 -6.94 20.81
CA ASP A 260 -6.11 -5.68 20.24
C ASP A 260 -6.16 -5.75 18.70
N ALA A 261 -7.12 -5.05 18.10
CA ALA A 261 -7.20 -4.98 16.66
C ALA A 261 -5.93 -4.36 16.05
N LEU A 262 -5.45 -4.91 14.95
CA LEU A 262 -4.41 -4.24 14.17
C LEU A 262 -5.05 -3.01 13.48
N PRO A 263 -4.43 -1.81 13.57
CA PRO A 263 -4.99 -0.62 12.93
C PRO A 263 -5.00 -0.73 11.41
N LYS A 264 -5.93 -0.01 10.77
CA LYS A 264 -6.04 0.12 9.32
C LYS A 264 -6.31 -1.19 8.55
N VAL A 265 -6.85 -2.20 9.20
CA VAL A 265 -7.30 -3.43 8.52
C VAL A 265 -8.64 -3.17 7.84
N SER A 266 -8.69 -3.42 6.53
CA SER A 266 -9.89 -3.21 5.71
C SER A 266 -11.03 -4.15 6.14
N PRO A 267 -12.30 -3.68 6.14
CA PRO A 267 -13.46 -4.52 6.41
C PRO A 267 -13.77 -5.48 5.27
N LEU A 268 -14.74 -6.37 5.49
CA LEU A 268 -15.29 -7.24 4.45
C LEU A 268 -15.79 -6.40 3.26
N ALA A 269 -15.39 -6.77 2.06
CA ALA A 269 -15.78 -6.13 0.83
C ALA A 269 -16.40 -7.10 -0.17
N PHE A 270 -17.40 -6.62 -0.92
CA PHE A 270 -18.08 -7.34 -1.98
C PHE A 270 -18.02 -6.55 -3.28
N LYS A 271 -17.85 -7.28 -4.38
CA LYS A 271 -17.92 -6.75 -5.74
C LYS A 271 -18.88 -7.63 -6.54
N LEU A 272 -19.80 -7.03 -7.27
CA LEU A 272 -20.62 -7.72 -8.25
C LEU A 272 -20.58 -6.94 -9.56
N SER A 273 -20.56 -7.64 -10.67
CA SER A 273 -20.68 -7.02 -11.97
C SER A 273 -21.59 -7.84 -12.88
N ALA A 274 -22.37 -7.15 -13.68
CA ALA A 274 -23.21 -7.78 -14.69
C ALA A 274 -23.19 -6.92 -15.97
N GLY A 275 -23.03 -7.56 -17.10
CA GLY A 275 -22.93 -6.85 -18.36
C GLY A 275 -23.38 -7.65 -19.57
N LEU A 276 -23.64 -6.92 -20.63
CA LEU A 276 -23.81 -7.44 -21.99
C LEU A 276 -22.57 -7.04 -22.78
N GLU A 277 -21.94 -8.00 -23.43
CA GLU A 277 -20.71 -7.79 -24.18
C GLU A 277 -20.82 -8.44 -25.56
N LYS A 278 -20.50 -7.66 -26.58
CA LYS A 278 -20.36 -8.08 -27.97
C LYS A 278 -19.04 -7.54 -28.53
N PRO A 279 -18.54 -8.04 -29.67
CA PRO A 279 -17.27 -7.59 -30.22
C PRO A 279 -17.13 -6.06 -30.37
N ASP A 280 -18.23 -5.38 -30.67
CA ASP A 280 -18.22 -3.95 -30.98
C ASP A 280 -18.81 -3.09 -29.87
N TRP A 281 -19.48 -3.64 -28.88
CA TRP A 281 -20.07 -2.87 -27.80
C TRP A 281 -20.23 -3.65 -26.52
N PHE A 282 -20.30 -2.93 -25.39
CA PHE A 282 -20.67 -3.49 -24.10
C PHE A 282 -21.49 -2.48 -23.28
N VAL A 283 -22.27 -3.03 -22.37
CA VAL A 283 -22.90 -2.29 -21.26
C VAL A 283 -22.65 -3.09 -19.99
N LYS A 284 -22.20 -2.44 -18.93
CA LYS A 284 -21.81 -3.08 -17.67
C LYS A 284 -22.33 -2.28 -16.49
N ALA A 285 -22.87 -2.97 -15.50
CA ALA A 285 -23.17 -2.46 -14.18
C ALA A 285 -22.16 -3.05 -13.17
N ASP A 286 -21.64 -2.22 -12.28
CA ASP A 286 -20.73 -2.59 -11.20
C ASP A 286 -21.34 -2.18 -9.86
N PHE A 287 -21.47 -3.13 -8.95
CA PHE A 287 -21.87 -2.92 -7.57
C PHE A 287 -20.67 -3.20 -6.65
N TYR A 288 -20.39 -2.29 -5.74
CA TYR A 288 -19.37 -2.44 -4.73
C TYR A 288 -19.94 -2.14 -3.35
N ALA A 289 -19.66 -2.98 -2.37
CA ALA A 289 -20.08 -2.76 -0.99
C ALA A 289 -18.94 -3.06 -0.01
N ASN A 290 -18.84 -2.25 1.02
CA ASN A 290 -17.96 -2.44 2.17
C ASN A 290 -18.80 -2.54 3.43
N ALA A 291 -18.50 -3.54 4.26
CA ALA A 291 -19.08 -3.62 5.60
C ALA A 291 -18.51 -2.54 6.51
N SER A 292 -19.17 -2.29 7.66
CA SER A 292 -18.61 -1.46 8.71
C SER A 292 -17.36 -2.10 9.32
N GLN A 293 -16.35 -1.29 9.68
CA GLN A 293 -15.20 -1.74 10.45
C GLN A 293 -15.33 -1.29 11.90
N ASN A 294 -15.61 -2.26 12.77
CA ASN A 294 -15.74 -2.03 14.22
C ASN A 294 -14.45 -2.36 14.99
N ARG A 295 -13.54 -3.09 14.37
CA ARG A 295 -12.22 -3.44 14.91
C ARG A 295 -11.20 -2.41 14.43
N ALA A 296 -10.94 -1.41 15.23
CA ALA A 296 -10.09 -0.28 14.89
C ALA A 296 -9.28 0.16 16.12
N GLN A 297 -8.10 0.69 15.87
CA GLN A 297 -7.21 1.24 16.91
C GLN A 297 -6.90 2.71 16.62
N LYS A 298 -7.84 3.58 17.03
CA LYS A 298 -7.72 5.03 16.83
C LYS A 298 -6.42 5.56 17.44
N GLY A 299 -5.68 6.31 16.63
CA GLY A 299 -4.42 6.92 17.05
C GLY A 299 -3.18 6.06 16.79
N TYR A 300 -3.33 4.84 16.28
CA TYR A 300 -2.22 4.01 15.82
C TYR A 300 -2.25 3.88 14.30
N GLY A 301 -1.15 3.50 13.70
CA GLY A 301 -1.06 3.32 12.25
C GLY A 301 0.36 3.11 11.75
N ASP A 302 0.60 3.57 10.54
CA ASP A 302 1.89 3.48 9.84
C ASP A 302 2.29 4.85 9.25
N VAL A 303 3.36 4.89 8.46
CA VAL A 303 3.81 6.11 7.76
C VAL A 303 2.76 6.65 6.77
N GLY A 304 1.82 5.85 6.33
CA GLY A 304 0.70 6.26 5.46
C GLY A 304 -0.40 7.00 6.20
N GLY A 305 -0.43 6.93 7.52
CA GLY A 305 -1.38 7.66 8.35
C GLY A 305 -1.95 6.88 9.53
N MET A 306 -2.72 7.60 10.32
CA MET A 306 -3.36 7.13 11.55
C MET A 306 -4.69 6.41 11.23
N ASP A 307 -4.99 5.36 11.97
CA ASP A 307 -6.35 4.80 12.06
C ASP A 307 -7.28 5.82 12.77
N LEU A 308 -8.35 6.16 12.11
CA LEU A 308 -9.32 7.16 12.58
C LEU A 308 -10.44 6.56 13.43
N GLY A 309 -10.35 5.27 13.74
CA GLY A 309 -11.38 4.54 14.48
C GLY A 309 -12.38 3.83 13.57
N LYS A 310 -13.54 3.49 14.09
CA LYS A 310 -14.59 2.77 13.35
C LYS A 310 -14.99 3.47 12.06
N SER A 311 -15.45 2.72 11.08
CA SER A 311 -16.01 3.23 9.83
C SER A 311 -17.33 2.58 9.50
N ASP A 312 -18.24 3.34 8.88
CA ASP A 312 -19.54 2.86 8.47
C ASP A 312 -19.46 1.99 7.21
N SER A 313 -20.48 1.18 7.00
CA SER A 313 -20.68 0.45 5.76
C SER A 313 -21.16 1.40 4.65
N PHE A 314 -20.87 1.05 3.42
CA PHE A 314 -21.40 1.77 2.25
C PHE A 314 -21.52 0.84 1.06
N TRP A 315 -22.23 1.30 0.03
CA TRP A 315 -22.26 0.66 -1.28
C TRP A 315 -22.35 1.70 -2.38
N THR A 316 -21.86 1.37 -3.54
CA THR A 316 -21.90 2.20 -4.75
C THR A 316 -22.34 1.39 -5.95
N LEU A 317 -22.98 2.06 -6.90
CA LEU A 317 -23.37 1.50 -8.19
C LEU A 317 -22.70 2.31 -9.30
N GLY A 318 -22.07 1.62 -10.24
CA GLY A 318 -21.52 2.21 -11.45
C GLY A 318 -22.19 1.63 -12.70
N LEU A 319 -22.27 2.42 -13.77
CA LEU A 319 -22.66 1.97 -15.10
C LEU A 319 -21.62 2.43 -16.11
N SER A 320 -21.30 1.56 -17.05
CA SER A 320 -20.41 1.90 -18.16
C SER A 320 -20.91 1.29 -19.46
N ALA A 321 -20.66 1.98 -20.56
CA ALA A 321 -20.98 1.52 -21.90
C ALA A 321 -19.86 1.90 -22.86
N GLY A 322 -19.50 0.99 -23.75
CA GLY A 322 -18.49 1.21 -24.76
C GLY A 322 -18.97 0.79 -26.13
N TYR A 323 -18.49 1.50 -27.15
CA TYR A 323 -18.75 1.19 -28.55
C TYR A 323 -17.47 1.36 -29.38
N LYS A 324 -17.19 0.36 -30.23
CA LYS A 324 -16.06 0.36 -31.14
C LYS A 324 -16.59 0.38 -32.59
N TYR A 325 -16.10 1.32 -33.37
CA TYR A 325 -16.40 1.41 -34.80
C TYR A 325 -15.12 1.69 -35.58
N LYS A 326 -14.68 0.71 -36.36
CA LYS A 326 -13.40 0.79 -37.09
C LYS A 326 -12.25 1.13 -36.16
N ASN A 327 -11.59 2.26 -36.38
CA ASN A 327 -10.49 2.76 -35.59
C ASN A 327 -10.91 3.64 -34.39
N TYR A 328 -12.22 3.80 -34.15
CA TYR A 328 -12.75 4.66 -33.10
C TYR A 328 -13.28 3.84 -31.94
N GLN A 329 -13.03 4.29 -30.73
CA GLN A 329 -13.60 3.73 -29.50
C GLN A 329 -14.22 4.85 -28.66
N PHE A 330 -15.46 4.65 -28.24
CA PHE A 330 -16.19 5.53 -27.34
C PHE A 330 -16.46 4.78 -26.05
N LEU A 331 -16.26 5.46 -24.93
CA LEU A 331 -16.56 4.93 -23.61
C LEU A 331 -17.25 6.01 -22.79
N LEU A 332 -18.38 5.66 -22.19
CA LEU A 332 -19.12 6.47 -21.24
C LEU A 332 -19.21 5.73 -19.93
N ALA A 333 -19.02 6.41 -18.81
CA ALA A 333 -19.22 5.82 -17.50
C ALA A 333 -19.84 6.83 -16.52
N ALA A 334 -20.60 6.27 -15.59
CA ALA A 334 -21.16 6.94 -14.44
C ALA A 334 -20.76 6.13 -13.19
N GLU A 335 -20.07 6.77 -12.26
CA GLU A 335 -19.61 6.17 -11.02
C GLU A 335 -20.40 6.71 -9.83
N ASN A 336 -20.59 5.90 -8.81
CA ASN A 336 -21.34 6.26 -7.61
C ASN A 336 -22.72 6.86 -7.95
N LEU A 337 -23.49 6.16 -8.80
CA LEU A 337 -24.80 6.63 -9.30
C LEU A 337 -25.80 6.90 -8.17
N ASN A 338 -25.72 6.17 -7.07
CA ASN A 338 -26.56 6.37 -5.88
C ASN A 338 -26.11 7.57 -5.03
N ASP A 339 -25.08 8.32 -5.46
CA ASP A 339 -24.54 9.51 -4.79
C ASP A 339 -24.23 9.27 -3.31
N ALA A 340 -23.69 8.10 -3.00
CA ALA A 340 -23.32 7.74 -1.64
C ALA A 340 -22.21 8.66 -1.12
N LYS A 341 -22.39 9.20 0.06
CA LYS A 341 -21.33 9.90 0.79
C LYS A 341 -20.57 8.88 1.62
N TYR A 342 -19.37 8.51 1.18
CA TYR A 342 -18.60 7.43 1.81
C TYR A 342 -17.11 7.72 1.87
N ALA A 343 -16.42 7.00 2.74
CA ALA A 343 -14.98 6.96 2.82
C ALA A 343 -14.53 5.52 3.11
N TYR A 344 -13.43 5.09 2.54
CA TYR A 344 -12.82 3.81 2.91
C TYR A 344 -12.29 3.87 4.35
N HIS A 345 -12.23 2.71 5.02
CA HIS A 345 -11.66 2.63 6.36
C HIS A 345 -10.25 3.23 6.43
N ASN A 346 -9.44 3.02 5.40
CA ASN A 346 -8.06 3.50 5.29
C ASN A 346 -7.90 4.89 4.67
N SER A 347 -9.01 5.60 4.37
CA SER A 347 -8.94 6.98 3.87
C SER A 347 -8.24 7.88 4.88
N LYS A 348 -7.44 8.81 4.37
CA LYS A 348 -6.80 9.83 5.20
C LYS A 348 -7.85 10.72 5.86
N GLY A 349 -7.51 11.28 7.00
CA GLY A 349 -8.36 12.21 7.72
C GLY A 349 -7.79 13.61 7.84
N GLY A 350 -8.64 14.52 8.28
CA GLY A 350 -8.23 15.85 8.69
C GLY A 350 -7.31 15.78 9.90
N TYR A 351 -6.23 16.53 9.84
CA TYR A 351 -5.37 16.83 10.98
C TYR A 351 -5.66 18.28 11.37
N GLY A 352 -5.94 18.55 12.64
CA GLY A 352 -6.46 19.82 13.18
C GLY A 352 -5.60 21.09 13.01
N GLY A 353 -4.87 21.19 11.93
CA GLY A 353 -4.16 22.36 11.45
C GLY A 353 -4.49 22.55 9.99
N GLY A 354 -5.61 23.22 9.68
CA GLY A 354 -6.07 23.43 8.31
C GLY A 354 -4.96 24.00 7.41
N ILE A 355 -4.93 23.50 6.19
CA ILE A 355 -4.20 24.17 5.10
C ILE A 355 -4.98 25.46 4.82
N ALA A 356 -4.31 26.61 4.91
CA ALA A 356 -4.95 27.91 4.65
C ALA A 356 -5.64 27.92 3.29
N GLY A 357 -6.92 28.32 3.28
CA GLY A 357 -7.74 28.36 2.08
C GLY A 357 -8.63 27.15 1.83
N TYR A 358 -8.55 26.10 2.65
CA TYR A 358 -9.49 25.01 2.70
C TYR A 358 -10.25 25.04 4.02
N GLU A 359 -11.55 24.73 3.98
CA GLU A 359 -12.31 24.50 5.21
C GLU A 359 -11.60 23.44 6.04
N THR A 360 -11.45 23.71 7.34
CA THR A 360 -10.78 22.79 8.25
C THR A 360 -11.58 21.50 8.33
N ILE A 361 -11.07 20.43 7.73
CA ILE A 361 -11.62 19.10 7.95
C ILE A 361 -11.39 18.76 9.43
N PRO A 362 -12.44 18.53 10.21
CA PRO A 362 -12.30 18.26 11.64
C PRO A 362 -11.32 17.10 11.88
N ASN A 363 -10.51 17.24 12.92
CA ASN A 363 -9.55 16.20 13.29
C ASN A 363 -10.27 14.84 13.51
N GLY A 364 -9.78 13.79 12.88
CA GLY A 364 -10.36 12.45 12.94
C GLY A 364 -11.53 12.20 11.96
N THR A 365 -11.88 13.16 11.11
CA THR A 365 -12.85 12.95 10.02
C THR A 365 -12.16 12.39 8.80
N ARG A 366 -12.67 11.29 8.24
CA ARG A 366 -12.15 10.73 6.98
C ARG A 366 -12.48 11.64 5.80
N LEU A 367 -11.56 11.70 4.84
CA LEU A 367 -11.83 12.31 3.54
C LEU A 367 -12.80 11.42 2.78
N TYR A 368 -13.88 12.00 2.34
CA TYR A 368 -14.87 11.29 1.51
C TYR A 368 -14.35 11.11 0.09
N GLU A 369 -14.77 10.00 -0.50
CA GLU A 369 -14.59 9.76 -1.92
C GLU A 369 -15.51 10.69 -2.75
N PRO A 370 -15.23 10.87 -4.05
CA PRO A 370 -16.10 11.65 -4.93
C PRO A 370 -17.54 11.16 -4.90
N GLY A 371 -18.49 12.08 -4.92
CA GLY A 371 -19.91 11.79 -5.18
C GLY A 371 -20.12 11.26 -6.60
N ARG A 372 -21.36 11.29 -7.07
CA ARG A 372 -21.71 10.88 -8.43
C ARG A 372 -20.85 11.61 -9.47
N SER A 373 -20.21 10.85 -10.35
CA SER A 373 -19.36 11.37 -11.40
C SER A 373 -19.67 10.75 -12.75
N PHE A 374 -19.48 11.53 -13.81
CA PHE A 374 -19.67 11.10 -15.19
C PHE A 374 -18.40 11.41 -15.98
N TRP A 375 -17.98 10.49 -16.81
CA TRP A 375 -16.86 10.73 -17.69
C TRP A 375 -17.03 10.06 -19.05
N ALA A 376 -16.35 10.62 -20.06
CA ALA A 376 -16.34 10.09 -21.41
C ALA A 376 -14.90 10.00 -21.90
N LYS A 377 -14.59 8.93 -22.65
CA LYS A 377 -13.30 8.73 -23.30
C LYS A 377 -13.50 8.42 -24.77
N PHE A 378 -12.74 9.11 -25.61
CA PHE A 378 -12.65 8.86 -27.03
C PHE A 378 -11.21 8.45 -27.36
N LYS A 379 -11.06 7.37 -28.13
CA LYS A 379 -9.76 6.86 -28.57
C LYS A 379 -9.78 6.61 -30.07
N VAL A 380 -8.72 7.01 -30.75
CA VAL A 380 -8.49 6.74 -32.18
C VAL A 380 -7.23 5.89 -32.30
N HIS A 381 -7.32 4.82 -33.09
CA HIS A 381 -6.19 4.00 -33.48
C HIS A 381 -5.79 4.39 -34.92
N PHE A 382 -4.55 4.76 -35.10
CA PHE A 382 -3.99 5.15 -36.40
C PHE A 382 -3.30 3.97 -37.08
#